data_dc3468486d658178242114f0d315a7ab
#
_entry.id   dc3468486d658178242114f0d315a7ab
#
_cell.length_a   1.000
_cell.length_b   1.000
_cell.length_c   1.000
_cell.angle_alpha   90.00
_cell.angle_beta   90.00
_cell.angle_gamma   90.00
#
_symmetry.space_group_name_H-M   'P 1'
#
loop_
_entity.id
_entity.type
_entity.pdbx_description
1 polymer ?
#
loop_
_entity_poly.entity_id
_entity_poly.type
_entity_poly.pdbx_seq_one_letter_code
_entity_poly.pdbx_strand_id
1 'polypeptide(L)'
;MYSSYLNNLGENNLYLSHYYFIGQFILLSIFFSKILNGKKLVAAIKKILIAIIILLIGYYSFYPKDYFRWNVFEIAITSIPLLIYSFIFFTQKIDFKANNLFIYFNSGFFVYLLSSTLLFTLGNIGLENIEIKPIKIIVWKINSFLYLSYQILVFAEWYKNFRKVKDVSFK
;
A
#
# COMPACT_ATOMS: atom_id res chain seq x y z
N MET A 1 8.34 10.33 12.69
CA MET A 1 9.05 10.78 13.92
C MET A 1 10.31 9.96 14.22
N TYR A 2 10.20 8.64 14.44
CA TYR A 2 11.38 7.77 14.72
C TYR A 2 12.39 7.72 13.55
N SER A 3 11.92 7.59 12.31
CA SER A 3 12.76 7.62 11.10
C SER A 3 13.54 8.94 10.95
N SER A 4 12.90 10.09 11.25
CA SER A 4 13.57 11.40 11.21
C SER A 4 14.62 11.54 12.32
N TYR A 5 14.36 10.94 13.48
CA TYR A 5 15.32 10.90 14.60
C TYR A 5 16.58 10.11 14.22
N LEU A 6 16.41 8.91 13.64
CA LEU A 6 17.54 8.09 13.14
C LEU A 6 18.34 8.80 12.06
N ASN A 7 17.66 9.46 11.11
CA ASN A 7 18.34 10.22 10.05
C ASN A 7 19.18 11.38 10.61
N ASN A 8 18.71 12.03 11.67
CA ASN A 8 19.47 13.09 12.35
C ASN A 8 20.71 12.56 13.09
N LEU A 9 20.70 11.27 13.48
CA LEU A 9 21.86 10.59 14.08
C LEU A 9 22.83 10.03 13.02
N GLY A 10 22.52 10.18 11.72
CA GLY A 10 23.30 9.59 10.64
C GLY A 10 23.13 8.08 10.48
N GLU A 11 22.15 7.47 11.15
CA GLU A 11 21.87 6.04 11.06
C GLU A 11 21.00 5.70 9.85
N ASN A 12 21.23 4.53 9.26
CA ASN A 12 20.44 4.03 8.15
C ASN A 12 19.04 3.62 8.64
N ASN A 13 18.00 4.31 8.17
CA ASN A 13 16.61 4.08 8.53
C ASN A 13 15.80 3.34 7.46
N LEU A 14 16.43 2.90 6.37
CA LEU A 14 15.75 2.26 5.23
C LEU A 14 15.11 0.92 5.60
N TYR A 15 15.64 0.22 6.63
CA TYR A 15 15.03 -1.00 7.13
C TYR A 15 13.57 -0.82 7.60
N LEU A 16 13.18 0.38 8.01
CA LEU A 16 11.80 0.69 8.41
C LEU A 16 10.82 0.62 7.23
N SER A 17 11.30 0.84 6.00
CA SER A 17 10.47 0.75 4.81
C SER A 17 9.97 -0.67 4.56
N HIS A 18 10.76 -1.69 4.89
CA HIS A 18 10.38 -3.10 4.74
C HIS A 18 9.21 -3.46 5.66
N TYR A 19 9.24 -3.02 6.91
CA TYR A 19 8.09 -3.20 7.83
C TYR A 19 6.83 -2.52 7.29
N TYR A 20 6.99 -1.33 6.68
CA TYR A 20 5.87 -0.62 6.09
C TYR A 20 5.28 -1.40 4.90
N PHE A 21 6.07 -1.79 3.90
CA PHE A 21 5.57 -2.47 2.71
C PHE A 21 5.03 -3.86 3.01
N ILE A 22 5.74 -4.65 3.81
CA ILE A 22 5.30 -6.00 4.22
C ILE A 22 4.05 -5.91 5.09
N GLY A 23 4.02 -5.03 6.09
CA GLY A 23 2.86 -4.83 6.95
C GLY A 23 1.64 -4.35 6.17
N GLN A 24 1.80 -3.39 5.26
CA GLN A 24 0.75 -2.93 4.36
C GLN A 24 0.21 -4.07 3.50
N PHE A 25 1.09 -4.88 2.91
CA PHE A 25 0.69 -6.02 2.08
C PHE A 25 -0.11 -7.05 2.87
N ILE A 26 0.34 -7.41 4.08
CA ILE A 26 -0.36 -8.37 4.94
C ILE A 26 -1.76 -7.85 5.32
N LEU A 27 -1.84 -6.64 5.88
CA LEU A 27 -3.10 -6.08 6.36
C LEU A 27 -4.12 -5.89 5.24
N LEU A 28 -3.69 -5.38 4.09
CA LEU A 28 -4.58 -5.16 2.96
C LEU A 28 -4.96 -6.44 2.24
N SER A 29 -4.09 -7.45 2.15
CA SER A 29 -4.48 -8.77 1.64
C SER A 29 -5.55 -9.43 2.51
N ILE A 30 -5.43 -9.31 3.84
CA ILE A 30 -6.46 -9.78 4.77
C ILE A 30 -7.77 -8.99 4.57
N PHE A 31 -7.69 -7.66 4.44
CA PHE A 31 -8.84 -6.80 4.18
C PHE A 31 -9.54 -7.20 2.88
N PHE A 32 -8.82 -7.28 1.75
CA PHE A 32 -9.40 -7.69 0.47
C PHE A 32 -9.96 -9.11 0.50
N SER A 33 -9.36 -10.02 1.25
CA SER A 33 -9.90 -11.37 1.43
C SER A 33 -11.27 -11.41 2.13
N LYS A 34 -11.62 -10.35 2.88
CA LYS A 34 -12.92 -10.22 3.58
C LYS A 34 -13.98 -9.50 2.76
N ILE A 35 -13.58 -8.56 1.89
CA ILE A 35 -14.53 -7.73 1.14
C ILE A 35 -14.78 -8.21 -0.29
N LEU A 36 -13.89 -9.01 -0.87
CA LEU A 36 -14.04 -9.57 -2.20
C LEU A 36 -14.89 -10.84 -2.18
N ASN A 37 -15.77 -10.98 -3.17
CA ASN A 37 -16.63 -12.13 -3.32
C ASN A 37 -15.93 -13.23 -4.14
N GLY A 38 -16.23 -14.49 -3.80
CA GLY A 38 -15.74 -15.67 -4.53
C GLY A 38 -14.74 -16.49 -3.74
N LYS A 39 -15.15 -17.72 -3.36
CA LYS A 39 -14.31 -18.65 -2.57
C LYS A 39 -12.94 -18.93 -3.21
N LYS A 40 -12.90 -19.09 -4.56
CA LYS A 40 -11.66 -19.34 -5.30
C LYS A 40 -10.73 -18.12 -5.24
N LEU A 41 -11.27 -16.90 -5.38
CA LEU A 41 -10.52 -15.65 -5.31
C LEU A 41 -9.92 -15.44 -3.92
N VAL A 42 -10.72 -15.61 -2.87
CA VAL A 42 -10.24 -15.49 -1.48
C VAL A 42 -9.15 -16.52 -1.18
N ALA A 43 -9.29 -17.76 -1.67
CA ALA A 43 -8.26 -18.78 -1.54
C ALA A 43 -6.96 -18.39 -2.29
N ALA A 44 -7.09 -17.79 -3.49
CA ALA A 44 -5.94 -17.28 -4.25
C ALA A 44 -5.21 -16.16 -3.51
N ILE A 45 -5.93 -15.16 -2.97
CA ILE A 45 -5.35 -14.07 -2.17
C ILE A 45 -4.52 -14.63 -0.99
N LYS A 46 -5.08 -15.60 -0.25
CA LYS A 46 -4.37 -16.21 0.88
C LYS A 46 -3.12 -16.98 0.44
N LYS A 47 -3.19 -17.71 -0.68
CA LYS A 47 -2.02 -18.41 -1.24
C LYS A 47 -0.94 -17.43 -1.70
N ILE A 48 -1.31 -16.35 -2.39
CA ILE A 48 -0.38 -15.31 -2.84
C ILE A 48 0.27 -14.62 -1.63
N LEU A 49 -0.51 -14.31 -0.58
CA LEU A 49 0.02 -13.73 0.65
C LEU A 49 1.12 -14.61 1.26
N ILE A 50 0.83 -15.91 1.45
CA ILE A 50 1.79 -16.85 2.03
C ILE A 50 3.02 -17.00 1.13
N ALA A 51 2.81 -17.15 -0.19
CA ALA A 51 3.89 -17.35 -1.14
C ALA A 51 4.86 -16.13 -1.16
N ILE A 52 4.34 -14.91 -1.17
CA ILE A 52 5.16 -13.69 -1.17
C ILE A 52 5.92 -13.54 0.15
N ILE A 53 5.30 -13.84 1.29
CA ILE A 53 6.00 -13.77 2.59
C ILE A 53 7.15 -14.78 2.63
N ILE A 54 6.93 -16.03 2.20
CA ILE A 54 7.97 -17.06 2.13
C ILE A 54 9.11 -16.61 1.20
N LEU A 55 8.74 -16.05 0.02
CA LEU A 55 9.72 -15.55 -0.95
C LEU A 55 10.57 -14.42 -0.37
N LEU A 56 9.96 -13.45 0.32
CA LEU A 56 10.68 -12.32 0.93
C LEU A 56 11.59 -12.79 2.08
N ILE A 57 11.12 -13.73 2.92
CA ILE A 57 11.98 -14.34 3.96
C ILE A 57 13.17 -15.03 3.32
N GLY A 58 12.97 -15.83 2.28
CA GLY A 58 14.04 -16.46 1.52
C GLY A 58 15.01 -15.44 0.91
N TYR A 59 14.47 -14.42 0.23
CA TYR A 59 15.27 -13.36 -0.38
C TYR A 59 16.21 -12.69 0.64
N TYR A 60 15.70 -12.22 1.77
CA TYR A 60 16.52 -11.56 2.79
C TYR A 60 17.46 -12.52 3.55
N SER A 61 17.16 -13.82 3.57
CA SER A 61 18.08 -14.82 4.11
C SER A 61 19.32 -15.00 3.22
N PHE A 62 19.13 -14.91 1.88
CA PHE A 62 20.24 -15.01 0.92
C PHE A 62 20.97 -13.68 0.71
N TYR A 63 20.24 -12.56 0.80
CA TYR A 63 20.77 -11.20 0.55
C TYR A 63 20.54 -10.26 1.76
N PRO A 64 21.18 -10.52 2.92
CA PRO A 64 20.94 -9.75 4.14
C PRO A 64 21.36 -8.27 4.03
N LYS A 65 22.30 -7.95 3.12
CA LYS A 65 22.74 -6.56 2.88
C LYS A 65 21.64 -5.70 2.25
N ASP A 66 20.72 -6.30 1.49
CA ASP A 66 19.64 -5.60 0.84
C ASP A 66 18.56 -5.14 1.82
N TYR A 67 18.56 -5.69 3.05
CA TYR A 67 17.70 -5.23 4.13
C TYR A 67 17.99 -3.79 4.58
N PHE A 68 19.18 -3.29 4.31
CA PHE A 68 19.56 -1.90 4.61
C PHE A 68 19.53 -0.98 3.39
N ARG A 69 18.91 -1.43 2.29
CA ARG A 69 18.80 -0.69 1.03
C ARG A 69 17.34 -0.56 0.62
N TRP A 70 17.09 0.42 -0.27
CA TRP A 70 15.80 0.56 -0.91
C TRP A 70 15.56 -0.59 -1.89
N ASN A 71 14.56 -1.42 -1.64
CA ASN A 71 14.33 -2.62 -2.44
C ASN A 71 13.11 -2.46 -3.36
N VAL A 72 13.37 -2.13 -4.63
CA VAL A 72 12.31 -1.96 -5.66
C VAL A 72 11.60 -3.29 -5.93
N PHE A 73 12.29 -4.42 -5.84
CA PHE A 73 11.68 -5.74 -6.03
C PHE A 73 10.60 -6.01 -4.97
N GLU A 74 10.90 -5.72 -3.70
CA GLU A 74 9.93 -5.86 -2.61
C GLU A 74 8.71 -4.95 -2.83
N ILE A 75 8.93 -3.68 -3.19
CA ILE A 75 7.86 -2.72 -3.47
C ILE A 75 6.96 -3.25 -4.59
N ALA A 76 7.53 -3.73 -5.69
CA ALA A 76 6.78 -4.25 -6.83
C ALA A 76 5.97 -5.49 -6.46
N ILE A 77 6.60 -6.49 -5.82
CA ILE A 77 5.95 -7.78 -5.53
C ILE A 77 4.85 -7.67 -4.46
N THR A 78 4.93 -6.68 -3.58
CA THR A 78 3.89 -6.40 -2.58
C THR A 78 2.79 -5.50 -3.12
N SER A 79 3.11 -4.53 -3.98
CA SER A 79 2.13 -3.55 -4.49
C SER A 79 1.29 -4.08 -5.66
N ILE A 80 1.88 -4.85 -6.58
CA ILE A 80 1.16 -5.36 -7.76
C ILE A 80 -0.07 -6.21 -7.39
N PRO A 81 0.02 -7.19 -6.49
CA PRO A 81 -1.16 -7.96 -6.07
C PRO A 81 -2.24 -7.08 -5.44
N LEU A 82 -1.87 -6.07 -4.64
CA LEU A 82 -2.82 -5.16 -4.02
C LEU A 82 -3.55 -4.30 -5.06
N LEU A 83 -2.85 -3.84 -6.11
CA LEU A 83 -3.47 -3.15 -7.24
C LEU A 83 -4.46 -4.05 -7.98
N ILE A 84 -4.11 -5.32 -8.20
CA ILE A 84 -5.00 -6.31 -8.81
C ILE A 84 -6.25 -6.54 -7.94
N TYR A 85 -6.10 -6.69 -6.62
CA TYR A 85 -7.23 -6.87 -5.70
C TYR A 85 -8.14 -5.63 -5.70
N SER A 86 -7.56 -4.45 -5.70
CA SER A 86 -8.29 -3.18 -5.78
C SER A 86 -9.07 -3.06 -7.11
N PHE A 87 -8.46 -3.46 -8.22
CA PHE A 87 -9.12 -3.48 -9.52
C PHE A 87 -10.28 -4.49 -9.57
N ILE A 88 -10.09 -5.72 -9.07
CA ILE A 88 -11.15 -6.73 -8.96
C ILE A 88 -12.30 -6.20 -8.09
N PHE A 89 -12.01 -5.46 -7.02
CA PHE A 89 -13.05 -4.84 -6.21
C PHE A 89 -13.92 -3.89 -7.05
N PHE A 90 -13.35 -3.05 -7.91
CA PHE A 90 -14.13 -2.19 -8.79
C PHE A 90 -15.01 -2.98 -9.75
N THR A 91 -14.49 -4.02 -10.42
CA THR A 91 -15.29 -4.85 -11.32
C THR A 91 -16.46 -5.50 -10.61
N GLN A 92 -16.25 -6.06 -9.41
CA GLN A 92 -17.33 -6.65 -8.62
C GLN A 92 -18.39 -5.61 -8.18
N LYS A 93 -17.99 -4.35 -7.91
CA LYS A 93 -18.95 -3.29 -7.55
C LYS A 93 -19.81 -2.84 -8.73
N ILE A 94 -19.26 -2.80 -9.94
CA ILE A 94 -20.00 -2.47 -11.16
C ILE A 94 -21.03 -3.55 -11.45
N ASP A 95 -20.64 -4.83 -11.38
CA ASP A 95 -21.49 -5.97 -11.76
C ASP A 95 -22.67 -6.18 -10.81
N PHE A 96 -22.49 -5.94 -9.51
CA PHE A 96 -23.49 -6.34 -8.51
C PHE A 96 -24.43 -5.21 -8.05
N LYS A 97 -24.38 -3.98 -8.59
CA LYS A 97 -25.16 -2.82 -8.09
C LYS A 97 -25.20 -2.75 -6.56
N ALA A 98 -24.19 -3.31 -5.91
CA ALA A 98 -24.15 -3.55 -4.47
C ALA A 98 -23.81 -2.24 -3.72
N ASN A 99 -24.09 -2.26 -2.44
CA ASN A 99 -23.78 -1.19 -1.49
C ASN A 99 -22.43 -0.51 -1.77
N ASN A 100 -22.40 0.82 -1.82
CA ASN A 100 -21.23 1.64 -2.15
C ASN A 100 -20.14 1.65 -1.05
N LEU A 101 -20.18 0.67 -0.14
CA LEU A 101 -19.23 0.53 0.94
C LEU A 101 -17.80 0.31 0.41
N PHE A 102 -16.84 1.06 0.96
CA PHE A 102 -15.41 1.04 0.61
C PHE A 102 -15.05 1.58 -0.78
N ILE A 103 -15.94 2.25 -1.51
CA ILE A 103 -15.62 2.83 -2.83
C ILE A 103 -14.63 3.98 -2.71
N TYR A 104 -14.84 4.93 -1.79
CA TYR A 104 -13.92 6.06 -1.60
C TYR A 104 -12.56 5.60 -1.10
N PHE A 105 -12.55 4.66 -0.12
CA PHE A 105 -11.33 4.02 0.36
C PHE A 105 -10.56 3.39 -0.81
N ASN A 106 -11.22 2.51 -1.57
CA ASN A 106 -10.56 1.76 -2.63
C ASN A 106 -10.08 2.65 -3.78
N SER A 107 -10.86 3.70 -4.13
CA SER A 107 -10.46 4.66 -5.18
C SER A 107 -9.21 5.43 -4.78
N GLY A 108 -9.19 5.96 -3.56
CA GLY A 108 -8.01 6.66 -3.04
C GLY A 108 -6.81 5.74 -2.90
N PHE A 109 -7.03 4.53 -2.41
CA PHE A 109 -5.99 3.51 -2.27
C PHE A 109 -5.37 3.13 -3.63
N PHE A 110 -6.20 2.85 -4.64
CA PHE A 110 -5.72 2.48 -5.97
C PHE A 110 -4.86 3.57 -6.60
N VAL A 111 -5.36 4.81 -6.61
CA VAL A 111 -4.62 5.97 -7.18
C VAL A 111 -3.33 6.21 -6.41
N TYR A 112 -3.40 6.22 -5.07
CA TYR A 112 -2.23 6.41 -4.23
C TYR A 112 -1.18 5.33 -4.46
N LEU A 113 -1.57 4.05 -4.38
CA LEU A 113 -0.64 2.93 -4.49
C LEU A 113 0.01 2.87 -5.89
N LEU A 114 -0.78 3.05 -6.96
CA LEU A 114 -0.28 3.08 -8.33
C LEU A 114 0.73 4.20 -8.53
N SER A 115 0.37 5.42 -8.15
CA SER A 115 1.24 6.59 -8.30
C SER A 115 2.49 6.50 -7.43
N SER A 116 2.34 6.06 -6.17
CA SER A 116 3.45 5.89 -5.24
C SER A 116 4.44 4.83 -5.72
N THR A 117 3.94 3.68 -6.19
CA THR A 117 4.78 2.60 -6.73
C THR A 117 5.57 3.09 -7.94
N LEU A 118 4.92 3.81 -8.88
CA LEU A 118 5.60 4.40 -10.04
C LEU A 118 6.65 5.44 -9.63
N LEU A 119 6.30 6.35 -8.73
CA LEU A 119 7.23 7.39 -8.24
C LEU A 119 8.48 6.80 -7.60
N PHE A 120 8.32 5.77 -6.76
CA PHE A 120 9.45 5.16 -6.08
C PHE A 120 10.27 4.27 -7.01
N THR A 121 9.64 3.57 -7.95
CA THR A 121 10.35 2.75 -8.94
C THR A 121 11.15 3.62 -9.91
N LEU A 122 10.51 4.62 -10.52
CA LEU A 122 11.17 5.53 -11.46
C LEU A 122 12.19 6.42 -10.75
N GLY A 123 11.87 6.88 -9.55
CA GLY A 123 12.77 7.68 -8.73
C GLY A 123 14.06 6.93 -8.40
N ASN A 124 13.99 5.63 -8.10
CA ASN A 124 15.18 4.84 -7.80
C ASN A 124 16.06 4.62 -9.05
N ILE A 125 15.44 4.22 -10.18
CA ILE A 125 16.17 3.99 -11.44
C ILE A 125 16.83 5.27 -11.96
N GLY A 126 16.16 6.43 -11.85
CA GLY A 126 16.69 7.71 -12.31
C GLY A 126 17.70 8.33 -11.35
N LEU A 127 17.68 8.00 -10.06
CA LEU A 127 18.44 8.67 -9.02
C LEU A 127 19.76 7.97 -8.67
N GLU A 128 19.98 6.72 -9.08
CA GLU A 128 21.30 6.07 -8.97
C GLU A 128 22.34 6.74 -9.88
N ASN A 129 21.90 7.36 -10.99
CA ASN A 129 22.79 7.97 -11.99
C ASN A 129 22.85 9.48 -11.97
N ILE A 130 22.04 10.16 -11.14
CA ILE A 130 21.94 11.63 -11.17
C ILE A 130 21.91 12.16 -9.72
N GLU A 131 22.98 12.85 -9.33
CA GLU A 131 23.07 13.60 -8.03
C GLU A 131 22.10 14.80 -7.96
N ILE A 132 20.86 14.66 -8.43
CA ILE A 132 19.92 15.78 -8.43
C ILE A 132 19.07 15.73 -7.16
N LYS A 133 19.61 16.31 -6.07
CA LYS A 133 18.87 16.54 -4.81
C LYS A 133 17.46 17.13 -4.99
N PRO A 134 17.20 18.10 -5.93
CA PRO A 134 15.86 18.65 -6.10
C PRO A 134 14.81 17.64 -6.57
N ILE A 135 15.15 16.66 -7.40
CA ILE A 135 14.19 15.65 -7.87
C ILE A 135 13.71 14.75 -6.72
N LYS A 136 14.62 14.34 -5.83
CA LYS A 136 14.23 13.57 -4.62
C LYS A 136 13.18 14.32 -3.80
N ILE A 137 13.39 15.62 -3.57
CA ILE A 137 12.48 16.46 -2.79
C ILE A 137 11.10 16.54 -3.47
N ILE A 138 11.07 16.68 -4.80
CA ILE A 138 9.82 16.74 -5.57
C ILE A 138 9.06 15.42 -5.47
N VAL A 139 9.73 14.27 -5.67
CA VAL A 139 9.11 12.92 -5.54
C VAL A 139 8.49 12.75 -4.16
N TRP A 140 9.19 13.10 -3.09
CA TRP A 140 8.67 12.99 -1.73
C TRP A 140 7.48 13.93 -1.47
N LYS A 141 7.52 15.17 -2.00
CA LYS A 141 6.40 16.12 -1.87
C LYS A 141 5.15 15.63 -2.61
N ILE A 142 5.31 15.12 -3.84
CA ILE A 142 4.19 14.55 -4.61
C ILE A 142 3.60 13.34 -3.88
N ASN A 143 4.44 12.43 -3.40
CA ASN A 143 3.97 11.26 -2.66
C ASN A 143 3.22 11.66 -1.37
N SER A 144 3.71 12.66 -0.65
CA SER A 144 3.05 13.16 0.56
C SER A 144 1.69 13.78 0.25
N PHE A 145 1.55 14.52 -0.86
CA PHE A 145 0.28 15.07 -1.31
C PHE A 145 -0.72 13.97 -1.70
N LEU A 146 -0.27 12.96 -2.44
CA LEU A 146 -1.10 11.80 -2.80
C LEU A 146 -1.56 11.03 -1.55
N TYR A 147 -0.67 10.84 -0.58
CA TYR A 147 -1.01 10.21 0.69
C TYR A 147 -2.06 11.00 1.47
N LEU A 148 -1.91 12.33 1.56
CA LEU A 148 -2.90 13.19 2.21
C LEU A 148 -4.26 13.11 1.51
N SER A 149 -4.29 13.13 0.18
CA SER A 149 -5.52 12.98 -0.61
C SER A 149 -6.20 11.63 -0.35
N TYR A 150 -5.42 10.56 -0.26
CA TYR A 150 -5.92 9.25 0.13
C TYR A 150 -6.52 9.26 1.54
N GLN A 151 -5.88 9.88 2.53
CA GLN A 151 -6.40 9.97 3.90
C GLN A 151 -7.74 10.74 3.96
N ILE A 152 -7.90 11.79 3.14
CA ILE A 152 -9.18 12.52 3.02
C ILE A 152 -10.29 11.59 2.52
N LEU A 153 -10.01 10.74 1.53
CA LEU A 153 -10.98 9.77 1.00
C LEU A 153 -11.31 8.67 2.02
N VAL A 154 -10.33 8.21 2.80
CA VAL A 154 -10.57 7.28 3.93
C VAL A 154 -11.50 7.92 4.97
N PHE A 155 -11.27 9.18 5.31
CA PHE A 155 -12.11 9.92 6.23
C PHE A 155 -13.54 10.12 5.67
N ALA A 156 -13.66 10.44 4.38
CA ALA A 156 -14.95 10.58 3.70
C ALA A 156 -15.75 9.26 3.71
N GLU A 157 -15.07 8.12 3.47
CA GLU A 157 -15.66 6.78 3.57
C GLU A 157 -16.22 6.53 4.97
N TRP A 158 -15.39 6.79 5.99
CA TRP A 158 -15.78 6.62 7.39
C TRP A 158 -16.97 7.52 7.75
N TYR A 159 -16.91 8.79 7.39
CA TYR A 159 -17.97 9.77 7.69
C TYR A 159 -19.30 9.37 7.05
N LYS A 160 -19.27 8.95 5.77
CA LYS A 160 -20.49 8.61 5.01
C LYS A 160 -21.12 7.30 5.48
N ASN A 161 -20.33 6.27 5.74
CA ASN A 161 -20.82 4.92 5.88
C ASN A 161 -20.88 4.45 7.34
N PHE A 162 -20.08 4.99 8.24
CA PHE A 162 -19.94 4.49 9.62
C PHE A 162 -20.44 5.45 10.69
N ARG A 163 -20.59 6.75 10.40
CA ARG A 163 -21.08 7.72 11.37
C ARG A 163 -22.57 7.56 11.67
N LYS A 164 -23.40 7.18 10.69
CA LYS A 164 -24.87 7.11 10.80
C LYS A 164 -25.40 5.94 11.65
N VAL A 165 -24.56 5.00 12.08
CA VAL A 165 -24.98 3.82 12.88
C VAL A 165 -25.35 4.18 14.32
N LYS A 166 -24.97 5.36 14.82
CA LYS A 166 -25.28 5.75 16.22
C LYS A 166 -26.73 6.20 16.47
N ASP A 167 -27.47 6.55 15.43
CA ASP A 167 -28.83 7.15 15.61
C ASP A 167 -29.96 6.11 15.60
N VAL A 168 -29.68 4.82 15.43
CA VAL A 168 -30.71 3.76 15.33
C VAL A 168 -30.87 2.93 16.61
N SER A 169 -30.04 3.12 17.62
CA SER A 169 -30.07 2.30 18.85
C SER A 169 -30.86 2.90 20.04
N PHE A 170 -31.61 3.99 19.83
CA PHE A 170 -32.48 4.56 20.87
C PHE A 170 -33.88 4.88 20.29
N LYS A 171 -34.65 3.85 19.93
CA LYS A 171 -36.11 3.89 19.92
C LYS A 171 -36.67 2.56 20.37
#